data_2f7109caa667a741a0c9ffeff3eba039
#
_entry.id   2f7109caa667a741a0c9ffeff3eba039
#
_cell.length_a   1.000
_cell.length_b   1.000
_cell.length_c   1.000
_cell.angle_alpha   90.00
_cell.angle_beta   90.00
_cell.angle_gamma   90.00
#
_symmetry.space_group_name_H-M   'P 1'
#
loop_
_entity.id
_entity.type
_entity.pdbx_description
1 polymer ?
#
loop_
_entity_poly.entity_id
_entity_poly.type
_entity_poly.pdbx_seq_one_letter_code
_entity_poly.pdbx_strand_id
1 'polypeptide(L)'
;MPEKGAEGTMKQVPLYEQIYRTILSDIESGVYAPGEKIPSENDLADIYHVSRITSKKAMKMLAEGNRIIRLPGKGSFVADEKAFKRPEEKNTEQGSRLIGVILDGFSPSFACNILNSIQESCEEKGYSMVLRCSGGSLNKETQAIEELVNLGVCGFIIMCVHDENYNERILQLVIEHFPVVTIDRQLKGISVPFVGTDNVSASRELTGYLLEKGCRKISFVRPKAHETVTLMDRQYGFQLAFNDYGLIADEALWITSLCSTLPETMGDKYLQQDIAIVDQYLREHEEIEAFMASEYNLAKILKYCLEKAGRYKEDMIVCFDGPELFLGEAEFTHVAQGEKIIGKMSMELLLKTIHGEERPGTVMAPYRIIKRYERNWG
;
A
#
# COMPACT_ATOMS: atom_id res chain seq x y z
N MET A 1 50.48 -13.75 -51.24
CA MET A 1 49.15 -13.29 -50.79
C MET A 1 49.18 -13.24 -49.27
N PRO A 2 49.10 -12.06 -48.64
CA PRO A 2 49.12 -11.95 -47.20
C PRO A 2 47.69 -12.12 -46.63
N GLU A 3 47.63 -12.84 -45.51
CA GLU A 3 46.46 -13.10 -44.69
C GLU A 3 45.88 -11.80 -44.14
N LYS A 4 44.54 -11.66 -44.25
CA LYS A 4 43.79 -10.59 -43.61
C LYS A 4 43.62 -10.89 -42.11
N GLY A 5 44.27 -10.06 -41.28
CA GLY A 5 44.10 -10.05 -39.84
C GLY A 5 42.64 -9.70 -39.48
N ALA A 6 42.08 -10.45 -38.54
CA ALA A 6 40.77 -10.20 -37.94
C ALA A 6 40.90 -8.98 -37.00
N GLU A 7 40.38 -7.82 -37.40
CA GLU A 7 40.12 -6.70 -36.49
C GLU A 7 38.96 -7.07 -35.54
N GLY A 8 39.31 -7.34 -34.28
CA GLY A 8 38.37 -7.49 -33.21
C GLY A 8 37.69 -6.16 -32.94
N THR A 9 36.43 -6.01 -33.35
CA THR A 9 35.56 -4.89 -32.97
C THR A 9 35.43 -4.86 -31.45
N MET A 10 36.12 -3.94 -30.76
CA MET A 10 35.82 -3.63 -29.36
C MET A 10 34.36 -3.20 -29.27
N LYS A 11 33.53 -3.99 -28.62
CA LYS A 11 32.12 -3.62 -28.29
C LYS A 11 32.15 -2.35 -27.47
N GLN A 12 31.71 -1.25 -28.03
CA GLN A 12 31.59 0.03 -27.34
C GLN A 12 30.62 -0.13 -26.19
N VAL A 13 31.02 0.17 -24.94
CA VAL A 13 30.20 0.06 -23.74
C VAL A 13 28.96 0.97 -23.90
N PRO A 14 27.76 0.47 -23.71
CA PRO A 14 26.55 1.27 -23.87
C PRO A 14 26.54 2.53 -22.99
N LEU A 15 26.04 3.65 -23.49
CA LEU A 15 26.08 4.94 -22.77
C LEU A 15 25.41 4.89 -21.38
N TYR A 16 24.31 4.16 -21.21
CA TYR A 16 23.69 3.99 -19.89
C TYR A 16 24.59 3.25 -18.90
N GLU A 17 25.42 2.34 -19.38
CA GLU A 17 26.38 1.60 -18.54
C GLU A 17 27.60 2.48 -18.18
N GLN A 18 28.02 3.35 -19.07
CA GLN A 18 29.04 4.35 -18.76
C GLN A 18 28.57 5.30 -17.66
N ILE A 19 27.37 5.86 -17.78
CA ILE A 19 26.75 6.71 -16.76
C ILE A 19 26.64 5.96 -15.41
N TYR A 20 26.14 4.72 -15.44
CA TYR A 20 26.05 3.87 -14.25
C TYR A 20 27.40 3.72 -13.55
N ARG A 21 28.46 3.36 -14.30
CA ARG A 21 29.82 3.15 -13.76
C ARG A 21 30.42 4.43 -13.21
N THR A 22 30.23 5.57 -13.88
CA THR A 22 30.73 6.85 -13.40
C THR A 22 30.10 7.27 -12.11
N ILE A 23 28.76 7.29 -12.04
CA ILE A 23 28.06 7.65 -10.81
C ILE A 23 28.36 6.66 -9.67
N LEU A 24 28.48 5.37 -9.96
CA LEU A 24 28.87 4.37 -8.98
C LEU A 24 30.29 4.65 -8.42
N SER A 25 31.23 4.95 -9.30
CA SER A 25 32.60 5.32 -8.91
C SER A 25 32.66 6.62 -8.09
N ASP A 26 31.83 7.61 -8.44
CA ASP A 26 31.72 8.88 -7.70
C ASP A 26 31.15 8.65 -6.28
N ILE A 27 30.17 7.73 -6.14
CA ILE A 27 29.65 7.30 -4.83
C ILE A 27 30.73 6.56 -4.03
N GLU A 28 31.41 5.60 -4.65
CA GLU A 28 32.43 4.78 -3.97
C GLU A 28 33.69 5.58 -3.58
N SER A 29 34.04 6.62 -4.36
CA SER A 29 35.16 7.53 -4.06
C SER A 29 34.78 8.68 -3.10
N GLY A 30 33.49 8.82 -2.74
CA GLY A 30 33.00 9.85 -1.82
C GLY A 30 32.81 11.23 -2.47
N VAL A 31 32.78 11.35 -3.80
CA VAL A 31 32.38 12.58 -4.50
C VAL A 31 30.96 12.96 -4.14
N TYR A 32 30.08 11.96 -4.02
CA TYR A 32 28.76 12.12 -3.43
C TYR A 32 28.75 11.42 -2.07
N ALA A 33 28.55 12.20 -1.00
CA ALA A 33 28.48 11.66 0.35
C ALA A 33 27.17 10.87 0.56
N PRO A 34 27.15 9.91 1.50
CA PRO A 34 25.93 9.24 1.91
C PRO A 34 24.82 10.24 2.27
N GLY A 35 23.58 10.03 1.77
CA GLY A 35 22.46 10.95 1.93
C GLY A 35 22.50 12.19 1.03
N GLU A 36 23.58 12.41 0.26
CA GLU A 36 23.70 13.56 -0.64
C GLU A 36 22.86 13.35 -1.91
N LYS A 37 22.30 14.46 -2.42
CA LYS A 37 21.51 14.46 -3.64
C LYS A 37 22.43 14.34 -4.86
N ILE A 38 22.15 13.37 -5.73
CA ILE A 38 22.85 13.22 -7.01
C ILE A 38 22.09 13.91 -8.15
N PRO A 39 22.73 14.18 -9.30
CA PRO A 39 22.08 14.76 -10.46
C PRO A 39 20.82 13.99 -10.89
N SER A 40 19.79 14.72 -11.32
CA SER A 40 18.54 14.13 -11.80
C SER A 40 18.71 13.43 -13.16
N GLU A 41 17.72 12.67 -13.59
CA GLU A 41 17.71 12.05 -14.94
C GLU A 41 17.87 13.08 -16.06
N ASN A 42 17.30 14.28 -15.87
CA ASN A 42 17.43 15.37 -16.83
C ASN A 42 18.84 15.95 -16.82
N ASP A 43 19.40 16.23 -15.63
CA ASP A 43 20.77 16.74 -15.51
C ASP A 43 21.78 15.76 -16.12
N LEU A 44 21.61 14.45 -15.85
CA LEU A 44 22.46 13.42 -16.45
C LEU A 44 22.29 13.31 -17.97
N ALA A 45 21.06 13.49 -18.48
CA ALA A 45 20.83 13.52 -19.92
C ALA A 45 21.57 14.69 -20.58
N ASP A 46 21.57 15.85 -19.94
CA ASP A 46 22.27 17.05 -20.42
C ASP A 46 23.81 16.92 -20.29
N ILE A 47 24.30 16.45 -19.14
CA ILE A 47 25.74 16.29 -18.88
C ILE A 47 26.40 15.30 -19.87
N TYR A 48 25.71 14.17 -20.11
CA TYR A 48 26.26 13.11 -20.97
C TYR A 48 25.77 13.17 -22.42
N HIS A 49 24.97 14.18 -22.77
CA HIS A 49 24.39 14.37 -24.12
C HIS A 49 23.66 13.13 -24.63
N VAL A 50 22.84 12.53 -23.77
CA VAL A 50 22.04 11.31 -24.05
C VAL A 50 20.54 11.55 -23.94
N SER A 51 19.76 10.59 -24.43
CA SER A 51 18.31 10.65 -24.21
C SER A 51 17.96 10.43 -22.73
N ARG A 52 16.86 11.05 -22.25
CA ARG A 52 16.33 10.83 -20.90
C ARG A 52 16.04 9.34 -20.60
N ILE A 53 15.70 8.54 -21.62
CA ILE A 53 15.53 7.09 -21.47
C ILE A 53 16.86 6.41 -21.08
N THR A 54 17.96 6.87 -21.63
CA THR A 54 19.31 6.35 -21.35
C THR A 54 19.73 6.67 -19.92
N SER A 55 19.58 7.92 -19.47
CA SER A 55 19.88 8.33 -18.09
C SER A 55 18.95 7.65 -17.09
N LYS A 56 17.65 7.53 -17.40
CA LYS A 56 16.67 6.80 -16.58
C LYS A 56 17.06 5.33 -16.37
N LYS A 57 17.59 4.66 -17.41
CA LYS A 57 18.06 3.27 -17.32
C LYS A 57 19.25 3.14 -16.37
N ALA A 58 20.23 4.05 -16.46
CA ALA A 58 21.38 4.07 -15.55
C ALA A 58 20.95 4.29 -14.09
N MET A 59 20.05 5.26 -13.86
CA MET A 59 19.51 5.56 -12.53
C MET A 59 18.70 4.40 -11.96
N LYS A 60 17.96 3.68 -12.81
CA LYS A 60 17.25 2.47 -12.41
C LYS A 60 18.22 1.39 -11.93
N MET A 61 19.32 1.15 -12.65
CA MET A 61 20.34 0.17 -12.26
C MET A 61 21.03 0.53 -10.93
N LEU A 62 21.30 1.82 -10.68
CA LEU A 62 21.83 2.28 -9.38
C LEU A 62 20.86 2.04 -8.24
N ALA A 63 19.56 2.25 -8.47
CA ALA A 63 18.52 1.98 -7.47
C ALA A 63 18.32 0.47 -7.23
N GLU A 64 18.32 -0.34 -8.28
CA GLU A 64 18.24 -1.82 -8.18
C GLU A 64 19.47 -2.40 -7.46
N GLY A 65 20.63 -1.75 -7.60
CA GLY A 65 21.86 -2.09 -6.88
C GLY A 65 21.94 -1.50 -5.46
N ASN A 66 20.88 -0.90 -4.94
CA ASN A 66 20.82 -0.24 -3.62
C ASN A 66 21.90 0.83 -3.41
N ARG A 67 22.40 1.46 -4.47
CA ARG A 67 23.41 2.51 -4.40
C ARG A 67 22.81 3.90 -4.24
N ILE A 68 21.55 4.06 -4.67
CA ILE A 68 20.78 5.30 -4.56
C ILE A 68 19.34 5.03 -4.15
N ILE A 69 18.72 6.03 -3.54
CA ILE A 69 17.30 6.05 -3.21
C ILE A 69 16.62 7.14 -4.03
N ARG A 70 15.53 6.81 -4.69
CA ARG A 70 14.76 7.72 -5.54
C ARG A 70 13.54 8.20 -4.79
N LEU A 71 13.45 9.50 -4.51
CA LEU A 71 12.33 10.12 -3.84
C LEU A 71 11.47 10.87 -4.87
N PRO A 72 10.22 10.45 -5.11
CA PRO A 72 9.32 11.13 -6.03
C PRO A 72 9.21 12.63 -5.71
N GLY A 73 9.39 13.49 -6.73
CA GLY A 73 9.35 14.94 -6.58
C GLY A 73 10.57 15.60 -5.92
N LYS A 74 11.45 14.85 -5.25
CA LYS A 74 12.62 15.38 -4.52
C LYS A 74 13.95 15.08 -5.20
N GLY A 75 14.04 13.98 -5.95
CA GLY A 75 15.26 13.57 -6.66
C GLY A 75 15.78 12.21 -6.21
N SER A 76 17.08 11.98 -6.50
CA SER A 76 17.79 10.76 -6.13
C SER A 76 18.94 11.09 -5.18
N PHE A 77 19.15 10.24 -4.19
CA PHE A 77 20.12 10.45 -3.10
C PHE A 77 20.99 9.21 -2.95
N VAL A 78 22.25 9.40 -2.55
CA VAL A 78 23.17 8.29 -2.26
C VAL A 78 22.65 7.49 -1.06
N ALA A 79 22.58 6.17 -1.18
CA ALA A 79 22.26 5.30 -0.06
C ALA A 79 23.38 5.35 1.00
N ASP A 80 23.03 5.60 2.24
CA ASP A 80 24.01 5.66 3.33
C ASP A 80 24.22 4.28 3.97
N GLU A 81 25.25 3.55 3.56
CA GLU A 81 25.64 2.28 4.18
C GLU A 81 26.23 2.46 5.62
N LYS A 82 26.58 3.70 6.01
CA LYS A 82 27.27 3.99 7.28
C LYS A 82 26.39 4.70 8.32
N ALA A 83 25.24 5.23 7.95
CA ALA A 83 24.30 5.85 8.90
C ALA A 83 23.66 4.82 9.84
N PHE A 84 23.81 3.53 9.55
CA PHE A 84 23.51 2.45 10.49
C PHE A 84 24.71 2.08 11.35
N LYS A 85 25.18 3.01 12.17
CA LYS A 85 25.52 2.58 13.50
C LYS A 85 24.19 2.25 14.17
N ARG A 86 23.87 0.93 14.32
CA ARG A 86 23.00 0.47 15.39
C ARG A 86 23.27 1.35 16.59
N PRO A 87 22.26 1.84 17.33
CA PRO A 87 22.51 2.49 18.61
C PRO A 87 23.54 1.62 19.30
N GLU A 88 24.70 2.18 19.64
CA GLU A 88 25.83 1.45 20.22
C GLU A 88 25.22 0.48 21.24
N GLU A 89 25.48 -0.82 21.07
CA GLU A 89 25.11 -1.84 22.02
C GLU A 89 25.60 -1.37 23.39
N LYS A 90 24.72 -0.66 24.09
CA LYS A 90 24.87 -0.55 25.56
C LYS A 90 24.75 -1.98 26.01
N ASN A 91 25.88 -2.55 26.43
CA ASN A 91 26.07 -3.88 26.98
C ASN A 91 24.85 -4.36 27.78
N THR A 92 23.87 -4.90 27.05
CA THR A 92 22.92 -5.87 27.56
C THR A 92 22.93 -6.97 26.49
N GLU A 93 23.21 -8.18 26.89
CA GLU A 93 23.27 -9.38 26.04
C GLU A 93 21.97 -9.71 25.32
N GLN A 94 21.01 -8.78 25.29
CA GLN A 94 19.75 -8.84 24.55
C GLN A 94 19.47 -7.45 23.94
N GLY A 95 19.66 -7.32 22.62
CA GLY A 95 19.19 -6.15 21.85
C GLY A 95 17.71 -5.83 22.11
N SER A 96 17.27 -4.61 21.83
CA SER A 96 15.86 -4.23 22.00
C SER A 96 14.94 -5.25 21.32
N ARG A 97 13.90 -5.66 22.03
CA ARG A 97 12.85 -6.57 21.54
C ARG A 97 11.49 -5.87 21.41
N LEU A 98 11.52 -4.56 21.19
CA LEU A 98 10.32 -3.77 20.99
C LEU A 98 10.07 -3.58 19.49
N ILE A 99 8.85 -3.87 19.05
CA ILE A 99 8.37 -3.64 17.69
C ILE A 99 7.37 -2.48 17.72
N GLY A 100 7.62 -1.46 16.90
CA GLY A 100 6.68 -0.36 16.70
C GLY A 100 5.63 -0.74 15.68
N VAL A 101 4.34 -0.63 16.02
CA VAL A 101 3.23 -0.81 15.09
C VAL A 101 2.48 0.51 14.98
N ILE A 102 2.39 1.05 13.77
CA ILE A 102 1.68 2.30 13.50
C ILE A 102 0.57 2.01 12.50
N LEU A 103 -0.67 2.31 12.88
CA LEU A 103 -1.85 2.21 12.02
C LEU A 103 -2.51 3.57 11.89
N ASP A 104 -3.24 3.81 10.80
CA ASP A 104 -4.09 4.99 10.71
C ASP A 104 -5.35 4.84 11.56
N GLY A 105 -5.85 3.60 11.74
CA GLY A 105 -6.96 3.22 12.58
C GLY A 105 -7.24 1.72 12.46
N PHE A 106 -8.18 1.24 13.22
CA PHE A 106 -8.69 -0.12 13.15
C PHE A 106 -10.14 -0.18 13.61
N SER A 107 -10.88 -1.17 13.13
CA SER A 107 -12.27 -1.41 13.45
C SER A 107 -12.59 -2.90 13.48
N PRO A 108 -13.74 -3.32 14.01
CA PRO A 108 -14.15 -4.72 13.97
C PRO A 108 -14.25 -5.32 12.56
N SER A 109 -14.38 -4.48 11.52
CA SER A 109 -14.45 -4.92 10.13
C SER A 109 -13.09 -4.97 9.43
N PHE A 110 -12.05 -4.31 9.98
CA PHE A 110 -10.71 -4.29 9.39
C PHE A 110 -9.63 -3.94 10.42
N ALA A 111 -8.47 -4.57 10.28
CA ALA A 111 -7.22 -4.41 11.00
C ALA A 111 -7.17 -4.94 12.45
N CYS A 112 -8.29 -5.28 13.10
CA CYS A 112 -8.25 -5.93 14.41
C CYS A 112 -7.54 -7.29 14.36
N ASN A 113 -7.81 -8.11 13.36
CA ASN A 113 -7.15 -9.41 13.19
C ASN A 113 -5.68 -9.28 12.78
N ILE A 114 -5.32 -8.22 12.07
CA ILE A 114 -3.91 -7.89 11.77
C ILE A 114 -3.16 -7.64 13.08
N LEU A 115 -3.71 -6.77 13.95
CA LEU A 115 -3.12 -6.46 15.25
C LEU A 115 -2.97 -7.69 16.15
N ASN A 116 -4.03 -8.49 16.26
CA ASN A 116 -3.98 -9.72 17.06
C ASN A 116 -2.89 -10.67 16.55
N SER A 117 -2.79 -10.86 15.24
CA SER A 117 -1.81 -11.75 14.63
C SER A 117 -0.36 -11.22 14.75
N ILE A 118 -0.15 -9.90 14.70
CA ILE A 118 1.15 -9.28 15.01
C ILE A 118 1.50 -9.53 16.47
N GLN A 119 0.54 -9.32 17.40
CA GLN A 119 0.74 -9.54 18.83
C GLN A 119 1.11 -11.00 19.14
N GLU A 120 0.35 -11.96 18.62
CA GLU A 120 0.65 -13.39 18.75
C GLU A 120 2.04 -13.73 18.22
N SER A 121 2.40 -13.22 17.04
CA SER A 121 3.72 -13.42 16.44
C SER A 121 4.85 -12.78 17.26
N CYS A 122 4.62 -11.62 17.88
CA CYS A 122 5.56 -10.99 18.79
C CYS A 122 5.80 -11.90 20.02
N GLU A 123 4.75 -12.40 20.66
CA GLU A 123 4.83 -13.28 21.84
C GLU A 123 5.60 -14.57 21.49
N GLU A 124 5.25 -15.24 20.39
CA GLU A 124 5.93 -16.46 19.93
C GLU A 124 7.44 -16.27 19.73
N LYS A 125 7.85 -15.10 19.27
CA LYS A 125 9.25 -14.77 18.96
C LYS A 125 9.98 -14.04 20.10
N GLY A 126 9.31 -13.77 21.23
CA GLY A 126 9.87 -13.10 22.40
C GLY A 126 10.08 -11.60 22.18
N TYR A 127 9.25 -10.96 21.37
CA TYR A 127 9.17 -9.50 21.19
C TYR A 127 7.95 -8.93 21.90
N SER A 128 7.95 -7.62 22.12
CA SER A 128 6.80 -6.87 22.63
C SER A 128 6.38 -5.84 21.59
N MET A 129 5.07 -5.67 21.41
CA MET A 129 4.49 -4.71 20.49
C MET A 129 4.17 -3.39 21.19
N VAL A 130 4.49 -2.26 20.57
CA VAL A 130 4.03 -0.93 21.00
C VAL A 130 3.22 -0.31 19.87
N LEU A 131 1.92 -0.12 20.13
CA LEU A 131 0.97 0.42 19.16
C LEU A 131 0.83 1.93 19.25
N ARG A 132 0.78 2.61 18.10
CA ARG A 132 0.33 3.99 17.91
C ARG A 132 -0.67 4.08 16.78
N CYS A 133 -1.59 5.05 16.88
CA CYS A 133 -2.53 5.34 15.80
C CYS A 133 -2.34 6.78 15.32
N SER A 134 -2.20 6.95 14.00
CA SER A 134 -2.04 8.27 13.36
C SER A 134 -3.39 8.99 13.16
N GLY A 135 -4.51 8.23 13.10
CA GLY A 135 -5.83 8.80 12.82
C GLY A 135 -5.89 9.54 11.50
N GLY A 136 -5.19 9.05 10.46
CA GLY A 136 -5.12 9.67 9.14
C GLY A 136 -4.22 10.91 9.05
N SER A 137 -3.48 11.27 10.12
CA SER A 137 -2.65 12.48 10.18
C SER A 137 -1.17 12.19 9.98
N LEU A 138 -0.56 12.75 8.92
CA LEU A 138 0.89 12.67 8.67
C LEU A 138 1.72 13.20 9.85
N ASN A 139 1.26 14.28 10.50
CA ASN A 139 1.95 14.85 11.65
C ASN A 139 1.96 13.88 12.83
N LYS A 140 0.82 13.22 13.11
CA LYS A 140 0.74 12.20 14.18
C LYS A 140 1.53 10.96 13.83
N GLU A 141 1.56 10.56 12.55
CA GLU A 141 2.38 9.44 12.10
C GLU A 141 3.88 9.74 12.31
N THR A 142 4.33 10.95 11.93
CA THR A 142 5.70 11.42 12.18
C THR A 142 6.01 11.42 13.67
N GLN A 143 5.12 12.00 14.49
CA GLN A 143 5.30 12.02 15.94
C GLN A 143 5.37 10.61 16.53
N ALA A 144 4.51 9.70 16.10
CA ALA A 144 4.51 8.30 16.53
C ALA A 144 5.83 7.59 16.20
N ILE A 145 6.38 7.83 15.00
CA ILE A 145 7.69 7.30 14.61
C ILE A 145 8.79 7.81 15.54
N GLU A 146 8.85 9.12 15.78
CA GLU A 146 9.86 9.73 16.65
C GLU A 146 9.77 9.22 18.11
N GLU A 147 8.56 9.14 18.67
CA GLU A 147 8.33 8.59 20.01
C GLU A 147 8.81 7.14 20.11
N LEU A 148 8.50 6.30 19.12
CA LEU A 148 8.86 4.89 19.13
C LEU A 148 10.35 4.66 18.86
N VAL A 149 10.99 5.48 18.01
CA VAL A 149 12.45 5.49 17.84
C VAL A 149 13.13 5.83 19.16
N ASN A 150 12.68 6.88 19.87
CA ASN A 150 13.21 7.28 21.16
C ASN A 150 12.99 6.21 22.25
N LEU A 151 11.89 5.43 22.15
CA LEU A 151 11.62 4.29 23.04
C LEU A 151 12.56 3.10 22.74
N GLY A 152 13.25 3.10 21.63
CA GLY A 152 14.22 2.09 21.23
C GLY A 152 13.59 0.88 20.55
N VAL A 153 12.54 1.04 19.75
CA VAL A 153 12.04 -0.06 18.92
C VAL A 153 13.11 -0.52 17.92
N CYS A 154 13.17 -1.81 17.63
CA CYS A 154 14.14 -2.38 16.71
C CYS A 154 13.62 -2.51 15.26
N GLY A 155 12.35 -2.18 15.04
CA GLY A 155 11.73 -2.19 13.72
C GLY A 155 10.27 -1.74 13.76
N PHE A 156 9.73 -1.46 12.57
CA PHE A 156 8.37 -0.96 12.39
C PHE A 156 7.53 -1.83 11.48
N ILE A 157 6.25 -1.98 11.82
CA ILE A 157 5.17 -2.38 10.91
C ILE A 157 4.25 -1.16 10.78
N ILE A 158 4.09 -0.61 9.57
CA ILE A 158 3.37 0.65 9.36
C ILE A 158 2.28 0.47 8.31
N MET A 159 1.04 0.81 8.67
CA MET A 159 -0.02 1.14 7.72
C MET A 159 0.04 2.65 7.48
N CYS A 160 0.64 3.05 6.37
CA CYS A 160 0.92 4.44 6.08
C CYS A 160 -0.36 5.27 5.94
N VAL A 161 -0.31 6.53 6.37
CA VAL A 161 -1.40 7.50 6.16
C VAL A 161 -1.64 7.71 4.67
N HIS A 162 -2.91 7.95 4.30
CA HIS A 162 -3.30 8.34 2.95
C HIS A 162 -2.88 9.78 2.67
N ASP A 163 -1.93 9.99 1.76
CA ASP A 163 -1.62 11.33 1.24
C ASP A 163 -0.99 11.21 -0.15
N GLU A 164 -1.08 12.30 -0.93
CA GLU A 164 -0.35 12.45 -2.19
C GLU A 164 1.18 12.41 -1.99
N ASN A 165 1.63 12.80 -0.80
CA ASN A 165 3.03 12.82 -0.41
C ASN A 165 3.31 11.77 0.65
N TYR A 166 4.33 10.96 0.44
CA TYR A 166 4.81 10.02 1.45
C TYR A 166 5.39 10.75 2.65
N ASN A 167 5.18 10.18 3.86
CA ASN A 167 5.76 10.72 5.08
C ASN A 167 7.29 10.75 4.98
N GLU A 168 7.87 11.94 5.12
CA GLU A 168 9.32 12.14 5.02
C GLU A 168 10.08 11.32 6.05
N ARG A 169 9.52 11.11 7.24
CA ARG A 169 10.18 10.34 8.28
C ARG A 169 10.25 8.85 7.95
N ILE A 170 9.22 8.30 7.31
CA ILE A 170 9.28 6.93 6.78
C ILE A 170 10.36 6.81 5.71
N LEU A 171 10.44 7.80 4.79
CA LEU A 171 11.48 7.82 3.77
C LEU A 171 12.89 7.89 4.39
N GLN A 172 13.07 8.68 5.44
CA GLN A 172 14.33 8.74 6.18
C GLN A 172 14.68 7.38 6.81
N LEU A 173 13.73 6.70 7.48
CA LEU A 173 13.95 5.36 8.02
C LEU A 173 14.41 4.37 6.94
N VAL A 174 13.80 4.44 5.74
CA VAL A 174 14.19 3.58 4.60
C VAL A 174 15.61 3.93 4.13
N ILE A 175 15.96 5.22 4.04
CA ILE A 175 17.31 5.68 3.69
C ILE A 175 18.34 5.23 4.73
N GLU A 176 17.99 5.34 6.00
CA GLU A 176 18.79 4.90 7.14
C GLU A 176 18.85 3.37 7.27
N HIS A 177 18.23 2.61 6.38
CA HIS A 177 18.07 1.15 6.45
C HIS A 177 17.47 0.65 7.77
N PHE A 178 16.71 1.50 8.46
CA PHE A 178 15.99 1.05 9.64
C PHE A 178 14.94 0.00 9.25
N PRO A 179 14.79 -1.11 10.01
CA PRO A 179 13.85 -2.17 9.66
C PRO A 179 12.40 -1.66 9.62
N VAL A 180 11.82 -1.56 8.44
CA VAL A 180 10.43 -1.15 8.21
C VAL A 180 9.76 -2.12 7.27
N VAL A 181 8.53 -2.50 7.60
CA VAL A 181 7.61 -3.22 6.72
C VAL A 181 6.32 -2.39 6.63
N THR A 182 5.84 -2.15 5.43
CA THR A 182 4.54 -1.50 5.24
C THR A 182 3.45 -2.55 5.01
N ILE A 183 2.24 -2.27 5.49
CA ILE A 183 1.07 -3.15 5.33
C ILE A 183 -0.09 -2.37 4.72
N ASP A 184 -0.99 -3.09 4.05
CA ASP A 184 -2.21 -2.58 3.39
C ASP A 184 -1.94 -1.56 2.28
N ARG A 185 -1.13 -0.55 2.52
CA ARG A 185 -0.83 0.55 1.59
C ARG A 185 0.63 0.51 1.16
N GLN A 186 0.83 0.24 -0.12
CA GLN A 186 2.17 0.16 -0.70
C GLN A 186 2.72 1.55 -1.01
N LEU A 187 3.95 1.82 -0.61
CA LEU A 187 4.70 3.00 -1.06
C LEU A 187 5.26 2.73 -2.47
N LYS A 188 4.48 3.06 -3.51
CA LYS A 188 4.87 2.84 -4.91
C LYS A 188 6.16 3.60 -5.26
N GLY A 189 7.15 2.91 -5.81
CA GLY A 189 8.44 3.51 -6.19
C GLY A 189 9.47 3.58 -5.06
N ILE A 190 9.13 3.14 -3.85
CA ILE A 190 10.05 3.04 -2.71
C ILE A 190 10.36 1.57 -2.44
N SER A 191 11.65 1.25 -2.29
CA SER A 191 12.10 -0.13 -2.00
C SER A 191 11.96 -0.42 -0.50
N VAL A 192 10.72 -0.61 -0.05
CA VAL A 192 10.37 -1.03 1.31
C VAL A 192 9.58 -2.33 1.24
N PRO A 193 9.83 -3.29 2.12
CA PRO A 193 9.03 -4.51 2.20
C PRO A 193 7.55 -4.20 2.47
N PHE A 194 6.68 -4.88 1.75
CA PHE A 194 5.25 -4.66 1.80
C PHE A 194 4.49 -5.98 1.92
N VAL A 195 3.44 -5.99 2.75
CA VAL A 195 2.47 -7.08 2.83
C VAL A 195 1.07 -6.51 2.71
N GLY A 196 0.27 -7.02 1.79
CA GLY A 196 -1.10 -6.56 1.57
C GLY A 196 -1.92 -7.50 0.72
N THR A 197 -3.11 -7.06 0.32
CA THR A 197 -4.04 -7.79 -0.55
C THR A 197 -3.85 -7.35 -2.00
N ASP A 198 -3.98 -8.27 -2.96
CA ASP A 198 -4.15 -7.92 -4.37
C ASP A 198 -5.54 -7.30 -4.59
N ASN A 199 -5.62 -5.98 -4.35
CA ASN A 199 -6.86 -5.22 -4.45
C ASN A 199 -7.43 -5.19 -5.87
N VAL A 200 -6.57 -5.26 -6.90
CA VAL A 200 -7.01 -5.30 -8.30
C VAL A 200 -7.75 -6.60 -8.58
N SER A 201 -7.13 -7.74 -8.30
CA SER A 201 -7.74 -9.05 -8.54
C SER A 201 -8.98 -9.27 -7.68
N ALA A 202 -8.95 -8.87 -6.41
CA ALA A 202 -10.06 -9.01 -5.49
C ALA A 202 -11.28 -8.18 -5.93
N SER A 203 -11.07 -6.93 -6.36
CA SER A 203 -12.14 -6.06 -6.86
C SER A 203 -12.71 -6.56 -8.18
N ARG A 204 -11.84 -7.05 -9.08
CA ARG A 204 -12.26 -7.65 -10.36
C ARG A 204 -13.15 -8.87 -10.14
N GLU A 205 -12.78 -9.77 -9.25
CA GLU A 205 -13.55 -10.96 -8.91
C GLU A 205 -14.88 -10.59 -8.24
N LEU A 206 -14.86 -9.69 -7.25
CA LEU A 206 -16.07 -9.24 -6.55
C LEU A 206 -17.07 -8.55 -7.48
N THR A 207 -16.59 -7.71 -8.40
CA THR A 207 -17.42 -7.04 -9.42
C THR A 207 -17.95 -8.05 -10.44
N GLY A 208 -17.10 -9.01 -10.83
CA GLY A 208 -17.49 -10.13 -11.71
C GLY A 208 -18.68 -10.90 -11.17
N TYR A 209 -18.76 -11.14 -9.86
CA TYR A 209 -19.89 -11.77 -9.21
C TYR A 209 -21.23 -11.03 -9.47
N LEU A 210 -21.25 -9.70 -9.46
CA LEU A 210 -22.44 -8.92 -9.81
C LEU A 210 -22.78 -9.01 -11.32
N LEU A 211 -21.74 -8.96 -12.16
CA LEU A 211 -21.91 -9.07 -13.63
C LEU A 211 -22.41 -10.46 -14.03
N GLU A 212 -21.96 -11.53 -13.37
CA GLU A 212 -22.47 -12.91 -13.55
C GLU A 212 -23.96 -13.04 -13.19
N LYS A 213 -24.42 -12.28 -12.18
CA LYS A 213 -25.83 -12.18 -11.81
C LYS A 213 -26.68 -11.38 -12.80
N GLY A 214 -26.07 -10.83 -13.84
CA GLY A 214 -26.75 -10.08 -14.89
C GLY A 214 -26.82 -8.58 -14.66
N CYS A 215 -26.30 -8.06 -13.54
CA CYS A 215 -26.22 -6.61 -13.31
C CYS A 215 -25.34 -5.93 -14.35
N ARG A 216 -25.77 -4.76 -14.82
CA ARG A 216 -25.03 -3.96 -15.82
C ARG A 216 -24.86 -2.51 -15.39
N LYS A 217 -25.80 -1.99 -14.61
CA LYS A 217 -25.77 -0.65 -14.01
C LYS A 217 -25.30 -0.77 -12.57
N ILE A 218 -23.98 -0.80 -12.38
CA ILE A 218 -23.34 -0.99 -11.07
C ILE A 218 -22.62 0.30 -10.68
N SER A 219 -22.93 0.83 -9.51
CA SER A 219 -22.24 1.99 -8.94
C SER A 219 -21.02 1.56 -8.14
N PHE A 220 -19.86 2.15 -8.42
CA PHE A 220 -18.70 2.07 -7.55
C PHE A 220 -18.78 3.14 -6.47
N VAL A 221 -18.65 2.75 -5.21
CA VAL A 221 -18.82 3.66 -4.06
C VAL A 221 -17.56 3.70 -3.22
N ARG A 222 -16.97 4.89 -3.10
CA ARG A 222 -15.75 5.11 -2.33
C ARG A 222 -15.80 6.43 -1.55
N PRO A 223 -14.99 6.58 -0.51
CA PRO A 223 -14.87 7.87 0.16
C PRO A 223 -14.16 8.88 -0.74
N LYS A 224 -14.32 10.17 -0.41
CA LYS A 224 -13.56 11.28 -0.97
C LYS A 224 -12.15 11.26 -0.38
N ALA A 225 -11.40 10.21 -0.65
CA ALA A 225 -9.98 10.17 -0.29
C ALA A 225 -9.16 10.64 -1.48
N HIS A 226 -8.12 11.41 -1.23
CA HIS A 226 -7.06 11.62 -2.19
C HIS A 226 -6.48 10.27 -2.61
N GLU A 227 -5.83 10.18 -3.76
CA GLU A 227 -5.43 8.97 -4.47
C GLU A 227 -4.74 7.89 -3.59
N THR A 228 -5.54 7.19 -2.79
CA THR A 228 -5.06 6.05 -2.01
C THR A 228 -4.80 4.88 -2.93
N VAL A 229 -3.62 4.30 -2.85
CA VAL A 229 -3.23 3.16 -3.70
C VAL A 229 -4.26 2.04 -3.66
N THR A 230 -4.76 1.67 -2.47
CA THR A 230 -5.77 0.61 -2.31
C THR A 230 -7.10 0.95 -2.99
N LEU A 231 -7.57 2.20 -2.88
CA LEU A 231 -8.81 2.65 -3.54
C LEU A 231 -8.65 2.70 -5.07
N MET A 232 -7.51 3.18 -5.55
CA MET A 232 -7.22 3.20 -6.99
C MET A 232 -7.12 1.78 -7.57
N ASP A 233 -6.48 0.87 -6.86
CA ASP A 233 -6.37 -0.53 -7.27
C ASP A 233 -7.76 -1.22 -7.24
N ARG A 234 -8.62 -0.96 -6.25
CA ARG A 234 -10.01 -1.45 -6.20
C ARG A 234 -10.85 -0.88 -7.35
N GLN A 235 -10.73 0.42 -7.63
CA GLN A 235 -11.38 1.07 -8.76
C GLN A 235 -10.93 0.47 -10.10
N TYR A 236 -9.63 0.27 -10.27
CA TYR A 236 -9.08 -0.33 -11.48
C TYR A 236 -9.57 -1.78 -11.68
N GLY A 237 -9.59 -2.58 -10.61
CA GLY A 237 -10.16 -3.93 -10.66
C GLY A 237 -11.64 -3.95 -11.03
N PHE A 238 -12.43 -2.98 -10.52
CA PHE A 238 -13.83 -2.79 -10.92
C PHE A 238 -13.97 -2.53 -12.43
N GLN A 239 -13.17 -1.64 -13.00
CA GLN A 239 -13.17 -1.34 -14.44
C GLN A 239 -12.73 -2.55 -15.27
N LEU A 240 -11.72 -3.30 -14.81
CA LEU A 240 -11.27 -4.52 -15.50
C LEU A 240 -12.38 -5.57 -15.56
N ALA A 241 -13.17 -5.75 -14.49
CA ALA A 241 -14.30 -6.68 -14.51
C ALA A 241 -15.30 -6.34 -15.63
N PHE A 242 -15.64 -5.07 -15.84
CA PHE A 242 -16.49 -4.65 -16.95
C PHE A 242 -15.87 -4.99 -18.31
N ASN A 243 -14.58 -4.74 -18.46
CA ASN A 243 -13.85 -5.04 -19.70
C ASN A 243 -13.88 -6.55 -20.04
N ASP A 244 -13.83 -7.44 -19.04
CA ASP A 244 -13.91 -8.89 -19.23
C ASP A 244 -15.25 -9.32 -19.87
N TYR A 245 -16.30 -8.54 -19.62
CA TYR A 245 -17.63 -8.76 -20.20
C TYR A 245 -17.89 -7.95 -21.48
N GLY A 246 -16.85 -7.30 -22.03
CA GLY A 246 -16.99 -6.45 -23.22
C GLY A 246 -17.80 -5.17 -22.95
N LEU A 247 -17.85 -4.71 -21.70
CA LEU A 247 -18.58 -3.54 -21.23
C LEU A 247 -17.59 -2.45 -20.79
N ILE A 248 -18.10 -1.21 -20.68
CA ILE A 248 -17.35 -0.08 -20.11
C ILE A 248 -18.08 0.34 -18.84
N ALA A 249 -17.35 0.49 -17.74
CA ALA A 249 -17.87 1.04 -16.50
C ALA A 249 -18.23 2.52 -16.69
N ASP A 250 -19.46 2.89 -16.35
CA ASP A 250 -19.92 4.27 -16.44
C ASP A 250 -19.59 5.05 -15.17
N GLU A 251 -18.58 5.90 -15.24
CA GLU A 251 -18.10 6.69 -14.10
C GLU A 251 -19.14 7.72 -13.60
N ALA A 252 -20.11 8.12 -14.44
CA ALA A 252 -21.20 8.99 -14.03
C ALA A 252 -22.12 8.36 -12.98
N LEU A 253 -22.08 7.02 -12.88
CA LEU A 253 -22.83 6.26 -11.88
C LEU A 253 -22.07 6.05 -10.55
N TRP A 254 -20.91 6.65 -10.34
CA TRP A 254 -20.13 6.41 -9.14
C TRP A 254 -20.45 7.40 -8.03
N ILE A 255 -20.32 6.97 -6.78
CA ILE A 255 -20.40 7.81 -5.60
C ILE A 255 -18.99 7.93 -5.01
N THR A 256 -18.36 9.11 -5.16
CA THR A 256 -16.95 9.34 -4.78
C THR A 256 -16.77 10.50 -3.81
N SER A 257 -17.88 10.99 -3.21
CA SER A 257 -17.90 12.21 -2.39
C SER A 257 -18.17 11.96 -0.90
N LEU A 258 -18.31 10.68 -0.49
CA LEU A 258 -18.56 10.31 0.90
C LEU A 258 -17.33 10.54 1.79
N CYS A 259 -17.54 10.87 3.05
CA CYS A 259 -16.40 11.22 3.92
C CYS A 259 -16.52 10.69 5.36
N SER A 260 -17.68 10.19 5.80
CA SER A 260 -17.89 9.80 7.19
C SER A 260 -17.07 8.59 7.65
N THR A 261 -16.44 7.88 6.73
CA THR A 261 -15.59 6.71 7.02
C THR A 261 -14.10 7.06 7.08
N LEU A 262 -13.74 8.29 6.72
CA LEU A 262 -12.36 8.77 6.82
C LEU A 262 -12.01 9.11 8.28
N PRO A 263 -10.79 8.79 8.75
CA PRO A 263 -10.40 9.00 10.15
C PRO A 263 -10.58 10.45 10.63
N GLU A 264 -10.32 11.45 9.76
CA GLU A 264 -10.39 12.88 10.10
C GLU A 264 -11.83 13.40 10.19
N THR A 265 -12.78 12.70 9.61
CA THR A 265 -14.18 13.13 9.47
C THR A 265 -15.17 12.14 10.11
N MET A 266 -14.68 11.21 10.93
CA MET A 266 -15.55 10.33 11.70
C MET A 266 -16.47 11.14 12.65
N GLY A 267 -17.78 10.88 12.56
CA GLY A 267 -18.77 11.48 13.46
C GLY A 267 -20.16 11.68 12.84
N ASP A 268 -21.15 11.84 13.69
CA ASP A 268 -22.56 11.90 13.30
C ASP A 268 -22.87 12.95 12.24
N LYS A 269 -22.23 14.11 12.32
CA LYS A 269 -22.42 15.19 11.34
C LYS A 269 -22.08 14.74 9.91
N TYR A 270 -20.96 14.09 9.75
CA TYR A 270 -20.49 13.61 8.43
C TYR A 270 -21.31 12.43 7.95
N LEU A 271 -21.71 11.55 8.86
CA LEU A 271 -22.62 10.44 8.55
C LEU A 271 -23.96 10.96 8.01
N GLN A 272 -24.56 11.99 8.63
CA GLN A 272 -25.79 12.61 8.12
C GLN A 272 -25.61 13.28 6.75
N GLN A 273 -24.45 13.84 6.49
CA GLN A 273 -24.11 14.39 5.17
C GLN A 273 -24.02 13.26 4.11
N ASP A 274 -23.34 12.18 4.41
CA ASP A 274 -23.22 11.03 3.49
C ASP A 274 -24.58 10.39 3.22
N ILE A 275 -25.43 10.22 4.24
CA ILE A 275 -26.81 9.75 4.07
C ILE A 275 -27.58 10.68 3.12
N ALA A 276 -27.47 12.01 3.27
CA ALA A 276 -28.14 12.94 2.38
C ALA A 276 -27.66 12.85 0.94
N ILE A 277 -26.34 12.68 0.73
CA ILE A 277 -25.72 12.47 -0.60
C ILE A 277 -26.28 11.17 -1.24
N VAL A 278 -26.27 10.06 -0.51
CA VAL A 278 -26.77 8.78 -1.01
C VAL A 278 -28.28 8.85 -1.28
N ASP A 279 -29.07 9.47 -0.38
CA ASP A 279 -30.52 9.65 -0.60
C ASP A 279 -30.82 10.49 -1.86
N GLN A 280 -30.02 11.52 -2.14
CA GLN A 280 -30.16 12.30 -3.38
C GLN A 280 -29.76 11.47 -4.61
N TYR A 281 -28.63 10.79 -4.54
CA TYR A 281 -28.15 9.92 -5.62
C TYR A 281 -29.18 8.85 -5.99
N LEU A 282 -29.80 8.20 -5.00
CA LEU A 282 -30.83 7.17 -5.24
C LEU A 282 -32.10 7.72 -5.92
N ARG A 283 -32.44 9.01 -5.74
CA ARG A 283 -33.55 9.65 -6.46
C ARG A 283 -33.20 9.99 -7.89
N GLU A 284 -31.95 10.33 -8.16
CA GLU A 284 -31.45 10.71 -9.49
C GLU A 284 -31.12 9.51 -10.38
N HIS A 285 -30.82 8.35 -9.77
CA HIS A 285 -30.37 7.13 -10.45
C HIS A 285 -31.27 5.93 -10.08
N GLU A 286 -32.46 5.92 -10.63
CA GLU A 286 -33.40 4.80 -10.41
C GLU A 286 -32.97 3.52 -11.15
N GLU A 287 -32.17 3.66 -12.20
CA GLU A 287 -31.65 2.60 -13.05
C GLU A 287 -30.58 1.71 -12.41
N ILE A 288 -30.02 2.12 -11.26
CA ILE A 288 -28.95 1.34 -10.58
C ILE A 288 -29.47 0.00 -10.08
N GLU A 289 -28.75 -1.05 -10.47
CA GLU A 289 -29.07 -2.44 -10.17
C GLU A 289 -28.28 -2.98 -8.98
N ALA A 290 -27.03 -2.51 -8.81
CA ALA A 290 -26.13 -2.98 -7.77
C ALA A 290 -25.08 -1.94 -7.37
N PHE A 291 -24.42 -2.16 -6.23
CA PHE A 291 -23.38 -1.32 -5.67
C PHE A 291 -22.16 -2.16 -5.29
N MET A 292 -20.98 -1.68 -5.65
CA MET A 292 -19.71 -2.18 -5.15
C MET A 292 -19.09 -1.12 -4.24
N ALA A 293 -19.17 -1.33 -2.93
CA ALA A 293 -18.60 -0.42 -1.94
C ALA A 293 -17.13 -0.78 -1.67
N SER A 294 -16.27 0.22 -1.67
CA SER A 294 -14.84 0.02 -1.42
C SER A 294 -14.51 -0.41 0.02
N GLU A 295 -15.48 -0.33 0.94
CA GLU A 295 -15.33 -0.73 2.34
C GLU A 295 -16.70 -1.03 2.99
N TYR A 296 -16.69 -1.80 4.09
CA TYR A 296 -17.88 -2.29 4.77
C TYR A 296 -18.81 -1.17 5.28
N ASN A 297 -18.25 -0.11 5.87
CA ASN A 297 -19.10 0.95 6.45
C ASN A 297 -19.88 1.72 5.38
N LEU A 298 -19.34 1.89 4.18
CA LEU A 298 -20.06 2.46 3.04
C LEU A 298 -21.23 1.55 2.61
N ALA A 299 -21.03 0.23 2.61
CA ALA A 299 -22.08 -0.73 2.33
C ALA A 299 -23.24 -0.63 3.35
N LYS A 300 -22.93 -0.36 4.62
CA LYS A 300 -23.92 -0.11 5.67
C LYS A 300 -24.75 1.15 5.40
N ILE A 301 -24.10 2.24 4.99
CA ILE A 301 -24.79 3.51 4.64
C ILE A 301 -25.70 3.28 3.44
N LEU A 302 -25.22 2.60 2.39
CA LEU A 302 -26.01 2.26 1.21
C LEU A 302 -27.24 1.44 1.59
N LYS A 303 -27.06 0.38 2.39
CA LYS A 303 -28.17 -0.47 2.85
C LYS A 303 -29.22 0.36 3.58
N TYR A 304 -28.81 1.19 4.55
CA TYR A 304 -29.74 2.04 5.30
C TYR A 304 -30.56 2.96 4.37
N CYS A 305 -29.93 3.64 3.41
CA CYS A 305 -30.60 4.52 2.48
C CYS A 305 -31.54 3.76 1.52
N LEU A 306 -31.13 2.59 1.04
CA LEU A 306 -31.95 1.73 0.16
C LEU A 306 -33.15 1.15 0.90
N GLU A 307 -33.01 0.73 2.15
CA GLU A 307 -34.12 0.27 2.99
C GLU A 307 -35.12 1.40 3.23
N LYS A 308 -34.64 2.59 3.58
CA LYS A 308 -35.46 3.79 3.76
C LYS A 308 -36.21 4.19 2.48
N ALA A 309 -35.60 4.00 1.32
CA ALA A 309 -36.21 4.27 0.02
C ALA A 309 -37.12 3.13 -0.48
N GLY A 310 -37.22 1.99 0.22
CA GLY A 310 -37.96 0.80 -0.20
C GLY A 310 -37.37 0.11 -1.45
N ARG A 311 -36.08 0.33 -1.74
CA ARG A 311 -35.37 -0.17 -2.92
C ARG A 311 -34.37 -1.28 -2.63
N TYR A 312 -34.12 -1.59 -1.35
CA TYR A 312 -33.17 -2.61 -0.98
C TYR A 312 -33.60 -3.99 -1.51
N LYS A 313 -32.67 -4.65 -2.17
CA LYS A 313 -32.80 -6.05 -2.57
C LYS A 313 -31.57 -6.80 -2.06
N GLU A 314 -31.77 -8.06 -1.70
CA GLU A 314 -30.66 -8.91 -1.29
C GLU A 314 -29.64 -9.05 -2.41
N ASP A 315 -28.36 -9.13 -2.05
CA ASP A 315 -27.21 -9.25 -2.95
C ASP A 315 -26.98 -8.10 -3.94
N MET A 316 -27.69 -6.97 -3.79
CA MET A 316 -27.40 -5.80 -4.63
C MET A 316 -26.21 -4.97 -4.13
N ILE A 317 -25.69 -5.25 -2.94
CA ILE A 317 -24.51 -4.59 -2.39
C ILE A 317 -23.43 -5.64 -2.16
N VAL A 318 -22.25 -5.37 -2.69
CA VAL A 318 -21.02 -6.09 -2.36
C VAL A 318 -19.97 -5.11 -1.84
N CYS A 319 -19.03 -5.56 -1.02
CA CYS A 319 -18.05 -4.65 -0.43
C CYS A 319 -16.70 -5.32 -0.17
N PHE A 320 -15.71 -4.50 0.15
CA PHE A 320 -14.51 -4.97 0.84
C PHE A 320 -14.76 -4.97 2.34
N ASP A 321 -14.16 -5.94 3.00
CA ASP A 321 -14.18 -6.17 4.43
C ASP A 321 -15.54 -6.53 5.02
N GLY A 322 -15.52 -6.95 6.25
CA GLY A 322 -16.69 -7.33 7.03
C GLY A 322 -16.26 -7.80 8.41
N PRO A 323 -17.15 -7.76 9.41
CA PRO A 323 -16.82 -8.27 10.74
C PRO A 323 -16.56 -9.78 10.67
N GLU A 324 -15.62 -10.26 11.51
CA GLU A 324 -15.44 -11.71 11.70
C GLU A 324 -16.74 -12.31 12.27
N LEU A 325 -17.28 -13.30 11.56
CA LEU A 325 -18.53 -13.93 11.95
C LEU A 325 -18.24 -15.06 12.94
N PHE A 326 -18.74 -14.94 14.16
CA PHE A 326 -18.74 -16.04 15.12
C PHE A 326 -19.83 -17.05 14.80
N LEU A 327 -21.05 -16.57 14.49
CA LEU A 327 -22.19 -17.36 14.05
C LEU A 327 -23.03 -16.52 13.07
N GLY A 328 -23.64 -17.19 12.10
CA GLY A 328 -24.58 -16.55 11.17
C GLY A 328 -24.06 -16.38 9.76
N GLU A 329 -24.73 -15.50 9.02
CA GLU A 329 -24.44 -15.20 7.62
C GLU A 329 -23.81 -13.82 7.52
N ALA A 330 -22.94 -13.64 6.53
CA ALA A 330 -22.41 -12.32 6.21
C ALA A 330 -23.55 -11.38 5.80
N GLU A 331 -23.47 -10.12 6.23
CA GLU A 331 -24.47 -9.12 5.86
C GLU A 331 -24.42 -8.79 4.36
N PHE A 332 -23.22 -8.81 3.79
CA PHE A 332 -22.96 -8.58 2.37
C PHE A 332 -22.01 -9.66 1.84
N THR A 333 -22.13 -9.97 0.55
CA THR A 333 -21.06 -10.66 -0.17
C THR A 333 -19.84 -9.72 -0.19
N HIS A 334 -18.70 -10.19 0.31
CA HIS A 334 -17.54 -9.31 0.50
C HIS A 334 -16.21 -10.00 0.27
N VAL A 335 -15.18 -9.19 0.01
CA VAL A 335 -13.77 -9.61 0.05
C VAL A 335 -13.35 -9.69 1.51
N ALA A 336 -13.08 -10.88 2.01
CA ALA A 336 -12.38 -11.09 3.26
C ALA A 336 -10.87 -11.07 2.99
N GLN A 337 -10.20 -10.00 3.38
CA GLN A 337 -8.76 -9.92 3.31
C GLN A 337 -8.13 -10.91 4.29
N GLY A 338 -6.97 -11.47 3.95
CA GLY A 338 -6.29 -12.43 4.81
C GLY A 338 -5.60 -11.76 6.00
N GLU A 339 -6.34 -11.01 6.82
CA GLU A 339 -5.79 -10.15 7.88
C GLU A 339 -4.82 -10.88 8.83
N LYS A 340 -5.20 -12.07 9.31
CA LYS A 340 -4.33 -12.90 10.18
C LYS A 340 -3.03 -13.27 9.46
N ILE A 341 -3.10 -13.53 8.16
CA ILE A 341 -1.93 -13.85 7.33
C ILE A 341 -1.09 -12.60 7.11
N ILE A 342 -1.72 -11.44 6.84
CA ILE A 342 -1.01 -10.15 6.71
C ILE A 342 -0.20 -9.87 7.98
N GLY A 343 -0.82 -9.99 9.16
CA GLY A 343 -0.13 -9.76 10.43
C GLY A 343 1.07 -10.70 10.64
N LYS A 344 0.87 -12.01 10.42
CA LYS A 344 1.94 -13.00 10.56
C LYS A 344 3.09 -12.76 9.57
N MET A 345 2.77 -12.57 8.29
CA MET A 345 3.77 -12.36 7.24
C MET A 345 4.53 -11.05 7.43
N SER A 346 3.86 -9.98 7.90
CA SER A 346 4.53 -8.71 8.18
C SER A 346 5.56 -8.84 9.30
N MET A 347 5.25 -9.59 10.35
CA MET A 347 6.21 -9.85 11.43
C MET A 347 7.38 -10.73 10.96
N GLU A 348 7.11 -11.81 10.19
CA GLU A 348 8.17 -12.65 9.62
C GLU A 348 9.10 -11.83 8.70
N LEU A 349 8.53 -10.97 7.86
CA LEU A 349 9.28 -10.12 6.95
C LEU A 349 10.10 -9.07 7.70
N LEU A 350 9.54 -8.50 8.78
CA LEU A 350 10.25 -7.56 9.63
C LEU A 350 11.45 -8.23 10.33
N LEU A 351 11.28 -9.43 10.87
CA LEU A 351 12.38 -10.17 11.52
C LEU A 351 13.51 -10.49 10.54
N LYS A 352 13.19 -10.92 9.32
CA LYS A 352 14.20 -11.09 8.26
C LYS A 352 14.94 -9.78 7.96
N THR A 353 14.21 -8.66 7.96
CA THR A 353 14.83 -7.33 7.78
C THR A 353 15.76 -6.97 8.93
N ILE A 354 15.34 -7.22 10.18
CA ILE A 354 16.17 -6.98 11.40
C ILE A 354 17.45 -7.81 11.36
N HIS A 355 17.36 -9.06 10.90
CA HIS A 355 18.51 -9.97 10.85
C HIS A 355 19.37 -9.81 9.59
N GLY A 356 18.99 -8.93 8.66
CA GLY A 356 19.71 -8.73 7.40
C GLY A 356 19.61 -9.91 6.43
N GLU A 357 18.56 -10.73 6.56
CA GLU A 357 18.33 -11.89 5.70
C GLU A 357 17.72 -11.47 4.35
N GLU A 358 17.94 -12.30 3.31
CA GLU A 358 17.28 -12.13 2.03
C GLU A 358 15.75 -12.25 2.18
N ARG A 359 15.01 -11.31 1.56
CA ARG A 359 13.57 -11.21 1.68
C ARG A 359 12.89 -10.70 0.41
N PRO A 360 11.64 -11.07 0.14
CA PRO A 360 10.85 -10.49 -0.95
C PRO A 360 10.54 -9.00 -0.65
N GLY A 361 10.47 -8.19 -1.71
CA GLY A 361 10.06 -6.78 -1.58
C GLY A 361 8.56 -6.61 -1.36
N THR A 362 7.75 -7.49 -1.97
CA THR A 362 6.29 -7.46 -1.90
C THR A 362 5.75 -8.86 -1.67
N VAL A 363 4.81 -8.99 -0.75
CA VAL A 363 4.09 -10.22 -0.45
C VAL A 363 2.59 -9.94 -0.48
N MET A 364 1.88 -10.68 -1.34
CA MET A 364 0.42 -10.60 -1.40
C MET A 364 -0.19 -11.70 -0.55
N ALA A 365 -0.95 -11.31 0.47
CA ALA A 365 -1.74 -12.25 1.28
C ALA A 365 -2.95 -12.74 0.47
N PRO A 366 -3.34 -14.00 0.62
CA PRO A 366 -4.54 -14.51 -0.02
C PRO A 366 -5.79 -13.83 0.54
N TYR A 367 -6.77 -13.59 -0.33
CA TYR A 367 -8.11 -13.15 0.04
C TYR A 367 -9.15 -14.22 -0.31
N ARG A 368 -10.37 -14.05 0.17
CA ARG A 368 -11.53 -14.90 -0.19
C ARG A 368 -12.76 -14.03 -0.43
N ILE A 369 -13.59 -14.44 -1.38
CA ILE A 369 -14.95 -13.89 -1.51
C ILE A 369 -15.86 -14.70 -0.57
N ILE A 370 -16.38 -14.04 0.44
CA ILE A 370 -17.40 -14.61 1.35
C ILE A 370 -18.76 -14.23 0.80
N LYS A 371 -19.50 -15.21 0.31
CA LYS A 371 -20.86 -14.98 -0.18
C LYS A 371 -21.83 -14.92 1.00
N ARG A 372 -22.82 -14.03 0.93
CA ARG A 372 -23.80 -13.78 2.00
C ARG A 372 -24.48 -15.06 2.52
N TYR A 373 -24.73 -16.03 1.65
CA TYR A 373 -25.41 -17.29 2.00
C TYR A 373 -24.47 -18.45 2.33
N GLU A 374 -23.16 -18.25 2.23
CA GLU A 374 -22.20 -19.27 2.64
C GLU A 374 -22.09 -19.27 4.16
N ARG A 375 -22.65 -20.32 4.81
CA ARG A 375 -22.41 -20.55 6.23
C ARG A 375 -20.95 -20.97 6.40
N ASN A 376 -20.15 -20.09 6.97
CA ASN A 376 -18.80 -20.47 7.42
C ASN A 376 -18.92 -21.37 8.64
N TRP A 377 -18.98 -22.66 8.41
CA TRP A 377 -18.63 -23.65 9.43
C TRP A 377 -17.09 -23.77 9.35
N GLY A 378 -16.37 -22.97 10.19
CA GLY A 378 -14.94 -22.74 10.19
C GLY A 378 -14.06 -23.94 10.31
#